data_4f6f9606236469d637fadff3cc355c9b
#
_entry.id   4f6f9606236469d637fadff3cc355c9b
#
_cell.length_a   1.000
_cell.length_b   1.000
_cell.length_c   1.000
_cell.angle_alpha   90.00
_cell.angle_beta   90.00
_cell.angle_gamma   90.00
#
_symmetry.space_group_name_H-M   'P 1'
#
loop_
_entity.id
_entity.type
_entity.pdbx_description
1 polymer ?
#
loop_
_entity_poly.entity_id
_entity_poly.type
_entity_poly.pdbx_seq_one_letter_code
_entity_poly.pdbx_strand_id
1 'polypeptide(L)'
;NQLNIQAPDLAGNTGPVAVVVKNAAGESAAYSATASKELPGLFTYSLAGKTYPAAVRLDAVVVGPPNVPGVVPAKPGEMILFFGTGFGPTNPAVTPGKVFSGAAPLVDSVTMRIGGVSVTPAFAGLSSSGLNQFNVTIPDLANGEHAVEMSINSVSIPSGVVIAVQR
;
A
#
# COMPACT_ATOMS: atom_id res chain seq x y z
N ASN A 1 2.25 19.82 10.75
CA ASN A 1 0.85 19.51 10.42
C ASN A 1 0.84 18.72 9.11
N GLN A 2 -0.09 17.77 8.98
CA GLN A 2 -0.24 16.89 7.82
C GLN A 2 -1.68 16.97 7.33
N LEU A 3 -1.86 16.93 6.00
CA LEU A 3 -3.17 16.78 5.35
C LEU A 3 -3.17 15.45 4.62
N ASN A 4 -4.13 14.59 4.94
CA ASN A 4 -4.39 13.37 4.20
C ASN A 4 -5.48 13.67 3.18
N ILE A 5 -5.17 13.50 1.91
CA ILE A 5 -6.08 13.78 0.81
C ILE A 5 -6.21 12.56 -0.09
N GLN A 6 -7.36 12.40 -0.71
CA GLN A 6 -7.54 11.49 -1.84
C GLN A 6 -7.38 12.31 -3.12
N ALA A 7 -6.51 11.86 -4.03
CA ALA A 7 -6.37 12.49 -5.33
C ALA A 7 -7.70 12.46 -6.10
N PRO A 8 -8.10 13.55 -6.78
CA PRO A 8 -9.28 13.54 -7.63
C PRO A 8 -9.06 12.64 -8.85
N ASP A 9 -10.14 12.20 -9.46
CA ASP A 9 -10.07 11.59 -10.79
C ASP A 9 -9.71 12.67 -11.83
N LEU A 10 -8.59 12.48 -12.46
CA LEU A 10 -8.10 13.38 -13.52
C LEU A 10 -8.52 12.92 -14.93
N ALA A 11 -9.51 12.03 -15.02
CA ALA A 11 -10.05 11.49 -16.28
C ALA A 11 -8.96 10.95 -17.22
N GLY A 12 -7.95 10.25 -16.64
CA GLY A 12 -6.83 9.68 -17.37
C GLY A 12 -5.73 10.69 -17.76
N ASN A 13 -5.85 11.96 -17.41
CA ASN A 13 -4.78 12.93 -17.63
C ASN A 13 -3.57 12.60 -16.76
N THR A 14 -2.39 12.67 -17.35
CA THR A 14 -1.11 12.45 -16.69
C THR A 14 -0.21 13.68 -16.88
N GLY A 15 0.84 13.78 -16.08
CA GLY A 15 1.79 14.87 -16.14
C GLY A 15 1.69 15.86 -14.97
N PRO A 16 2.28 17.06 -15.10
CA PRO A 16 2.34 18.01 -14.01
C PRO A 16 0.95 18.59 -13.67
N VAL A 17 0.63 18.61 -12.38
CA VAL A 17 -0.58 19.20 -11.81
C VAL A 17 -0.21 20.12 -10.66
N ALA A 18 -0.88 21.26 -10.55
CA ALA A 18 -0.70 22.19 -9.45
C ALA A 18 -1.55 21.78 -8.25
N VAL A 19 -0.94 21.66 -7.09
CA VAL A 19 -1.60 21.43 -5.81
C VAL A 19 -1.53 22.69 -4.97
N VAL A 20 -2.67 23.24 -4.59
CA VAL A 20 -2.80 24.44 -3.74
C VAL A 20 -3.64 24.10 -2.53
N VAL A 21 -3.19 24.49 -1.35
CA VAL A 21 -3.96 24.39 -0.10
C VAL A 21 -4.59 25.75 0.19
N LYS A 22 -5.93 25.75 0.33
CA LYS A 22 -6.70 26.94 0.68
C LYS A 22 -7.37 26.75 2.03
N ASN A 23 -7.28 27.76 2.89
CA ASN A 23 -7.98 27.82 4.16
C ASN A 23 -8.44 29.27 4.46
N ALA A 24 -8.99 29.51 5.65
CA ALA A 24 -9.45 30.82 6.05
C ALA A 24 -8.37 31.91 6.11
N ALA A 25 -7.09 31.53 6.23
CA ALA A 25 -5.96 32.45 6.25
C ALA A 25 -5.39 32.78 4.85
N GLY A 26 -5.88 32.09 3.80
CA GLY A 26 -5.43 32.32 2.43
C GLY A 26 -5.07 31.05 1.67
N GLU A 27 -4.28 31.22 0.63
CA GLU A 27 -3.84 30.14 -0.27
C GLU A 27 -2.31 29.96 -0.16
N SER A 28 -1.87 28.70 -0.25
CA SER A 28 -0.44 28.37 -0.36
C SER A 28 0.09 28.72 -1.75
N ALA A 29 1.42 28.83 -1.89
CA ALA A 29 2.05 28.70 -3.19
C ALA A 29 1.67 27.36 -3.83
N ALA A 30 1.59 27.32 -5.17
CA ALA A 30 1.33 26.11 -5.89
C ALA A 30 2.53 25.13 -5.79
N TYR A 31 2.26 23.89 -5.43
CA TYR A 31 3.23 22.79 -5.51
C TYR A 31 2.96 21.99 -6.78
N SER A 32 3.99 21.73 -7.58
CA SER A 32 3.86 20.89 -8.78
C SER A 32 4.02 19.43 -8.40
N ALA A 33 2.97 18.65 -8.57
CA ALA A 33 2.98 17.19 -8.46
C ALA A 33 2.85 16.57 -9.86
N THR A 34 3.25 15.31 -10.01
CA THR A 34 3.05 14.57 -11.27
C THR A 34 1.89 13.60 -11.10
N ALA A 35 0.87 13.77 -11.95
CA ALA A 35 -0.22 12.80 -12.06
C ALA A 35 0.22 11.61 -12.90
N SER A 36 -0.07 10.40 -12.43
CA SER A 36 0.18 9.14 -13.12
C SER A 36 -1.04 8.26 -13.02
N LYS A 37 -1.22 7.35 -13.96
CA LYS A 37 -2.30 6.36 -13.93
C LYS A 37 -2.12 5.39 -12.74
N GLU A 38 -0.89 4.92 -12.57
CA GLU A 38 -0.47 4.13 -11.41
C GLU A 38 0.80 4.78 -10.80
N LEU A 39 0.83 4.86 -9.49
CA LEU A 39 2.02 5.18 -8.70
C LEU A 39 1.94 4.38 -7.39
N PRO A 40 2.16 3.05 -7.48
CA PRO A 40 1.91 2.15 -6.37
C PRO A 40 2.88 2.39 -5.23
N GLY A 41 2.37 2.35 -4.01
CA GLY A 41 3.18 2.38 -2.79
C GLY A 41 2.46 1.69 -1.64
N LEU A 42 3.21 0.89 -0.88
CA LEU A 42 2.71 0.42 0.41
C LEU A 42 2.83 1.54 1.44
N PHE A 43 1.87 1.62 2.35
CA PHE A 43 2.09 2.38 3.58
C PHE A 43 3.15 1.67 4.40
N THR A 44 4.08 2.43 4.95
CA THR A 44 5.24 1.89 5.64
C THR A 44 5.52 2.65 6.92
N TYR A 45 6.25 1.99 7.82
CA TYR A 45 6.87 2.62 8.97
C TYR A 45 8.34 2.23 9.07
N SER A 46 9.15 3.09 9.68
CA SER A 46 10.58 2.82 9.86
C SER A 46 10.85 2.38 11.29
N LEU A 47 11.64 1.32 11.45
CA LEU A 47 12.05 0.81 12.73
C LEU A 47 13.46 0.22 12.63
N ALA A 48 14.35 0.61 13.55
CA ALA A 48 15.75 0.16 13.57
C ALA A 48 16.49 0.32 12.21
N GLY A 49 16.22 1.42 11.49
CA GLY A 49 16.85 1.71 10.20
C GLY A 49 16.32 0.92 9.01
N LYS A 50 15.25 0.16 9.19
CA LYS A 50 14.58 -0.61 8.12
C LYS A 50 13.16 -0.12 7.89
N THR A 51 12.63 -0.38 6.71
CA THR A 51 11.28 0.01 6.30
C THR A 51 10.38 -1.21 6.24
N TYR A 52 9.36 -1.24 7.09
CA TYR A 52 8.36 -2.31 7.16
C TYR A 52 7.05 -1.84 6.56
N PRO A 53 6.28 -2.73 5.90
CA PRO A 53 4.95 -2.38 5.43
C PRO A 53 3.99 -2.18 6.62
N ALA A 54 3.06 -1.25 6.49
CA ALA A 54 1.88 -1.20 7.35
C ALA A 54 1.03 -2.42 7.02
N ALA A 55 1.29 -3.52 7.71
CA ALA A 55 0.64 -4.80 7.50
C ALA A 55 0.18 -5.37 8.84
N VAL A 56 -0.96 -6.05 8.83
CA VAL A 56 -1.56 -6.63 10.02
C VAL A 56 -1.97 -8.08 9.79
N ARG A 57 -2.01 -8.84 10.85
CA ARG A 57 -2.64 -10.15 10.93
C ARG A 57 -4.16 -10.00 10.92
N LEU A 58 -4.90 -11.09 10.77
CA LEU A 58 -6.37 -11.08 10.80
C LEU A 58 -6.95 -10.64 12.17
N ASP A 59 -6.18 -10.76 13.24
CA ASP A 59 -6.51 -10.27 14.59
C ASP A 59 -6.09 -8.81 14.83
N ALA A 60 -5.75 -8.08 13.75
CA ALA A 60 -5.31 -6.68 13.73
C ALA A 60 -3.97 -6.40 14.46
N VAL A 61 -3.19 -7.43 14.78
CA VAL A 61 -1.84 -7.24 15.32
C VAL A 61 -0.89 -6.82 14.20
N VAL A 62 -0.12 -5.75 14.44
CA VAL A 62 0.83 -5.21 13.46
C VAL A 62 1.99 -6.17 13.24
N VAL A 63 2.36 -6.38 11.98
CA VAL A 63 3.50 -7.21 11.60
C VAL A 63 4.79 -6.40 11.65
N GLY A 64 5.80 -6.93 12.31
CA GLY A 64 7.11 -6.28 12.44
C GLY A 64 8.19 -7.21 12.99
N PRO A 65 9.37 -6.70 13.30
CA PRO A 65 10.50 -7.52 13.77
C PRO A 65 10.24 -8.14 15.16
N PRO A 66 10.89 -9.26 15.48
CA PRO A 66 10.78 -9.89 16.78
C PRO A 66 11.36 -9.00 17.91
N ASN A 67 10.89 -9.22 19.13
CA ASN A 67 11.35 -8.53 20.34
C ASN A 67 11.11 -7.01 20.37
N VAL A 68 10.17 -6.53 19.56
CA VAL A 68 9.71 -5.14 19.59
C VAL A 68 8.28 -5.11 20.13
N PRO A 69 7.99 -4.34 21.22
CA PRO A 69 6.63 -4.23 21.75
C PRO A 69 5.63 -3.70 20.71
N GLY A 70 4.46 -4.31 20.65
CA GLY A 70 3.36 -3.88 19.80
C GLY A 70 3.39 -4.41 18.36
N VAL A 71 4.42 -5.16 17.98
CA VAL A 71 4.50 -5.82 16.67
C VAL A 71 4.92 -7.28 16.82
N VAL A 72 4.59 -8.11 15.85
CA VAL A 72 4.99 -9.53 15.81
C VAL A 72 5.46 -9.92 14.41
N PRO A 73 6.41 -10.86 14.26
CA PRO A 73 6.74 -11.41 12.95
C PRO A 73 5.56 -12.17 12.34
N ALA A 74 5.46 -12.13 11.01
CA ALA A 74 4.54 -12.99 10.29
C ALA A 74 5.00 -14.45 10.35
N LYS A 75 4.08 -15.40 10.19
CA LYS A 75 4.40 -16.84 10.14
C LYS A 75 4.19 -17.39 8.73
N PRO A 76 5.02 -18.34 8.28
CA PRO A 76 4.73 -19.09 7.06
C PRO A 76 3.31 -19.68 7.09
N GLY A 77 2.58 -19.54 5.97
CA GLY A 77 1.19 -19.98 5.85
C GLY A 77 0.15 -19.02 6.46
N GLU A 78 0.56 -17.99 7.18
CA GLU A 78 -0.35 -17.00 7.76
C GLU A 78 -0.82 -16.00 6.71
N MET A 79 -2.10 -15.60 6.78
CA MET A 79 -2.63 -14.52 5.95
C MET A 79 -2.35 -13.16 6.60
N ILE A 80 -1.68 -12.30 5.86
CA ILE A 80 -1.35 -10.93 6.24
C ILE A 80 -2.06 -9.95 5.32
N LEU A 81 -2.59 -8.89 5.90
CA LEU A 81 -3.23 -7.78 5.20
C LEU A 81 -2.20 -6.66 5.02
N PHE A 82 -1.81 -6.39 3.78
CA PHE A 82 -0.94 -5.26 3.43
C PHE A 82 -1.81 -4.10 2.99
N PHE A 83 -1.38 -2.88 3.28
CA PHE A 83 -2.09 -1.66 2.90
C PHE A 83 -1.21 -0.73 2.08
N GLY A 84 -1.83 -0.06 1.11
CA GLY A 84 -1.14 0.84 0.20
C GLY A 84 -2.09 1.76 -0.56
N THR A 85 -1.55 2.45 -1.56
CA THR A 85 -2.31 3.34 -2.44
C THR A 85 -1.66 3.40 -3.82
N GLY A 86 -2.38 3.98 -4.82
CA GLY A 86 -1.82 4.24 -6.13
C GLY A 86 -1.78 3.05 -7.09
N PHE A 87 -2.53 2.00 -6.83
CA PHE A 87 -2.57 0.77 -7.65
C PHE A 87 -3.58 0.81 -8.81
N GLY A 88 -4.09 2.01 -9.16
CA GLY A 88 -4.96 2.18 -10.32
C GLY A 88 -6.45 1.92 -10.06
N PRO A 89 -7.24 1.75 -11.14
CA PRO A 89 -8.69 1.67 -11.07
C PRO A 89 -9.21 0.33 -10.53
N THR A 90 -10.45 0.34 -10.05
CA THR A 90 -11.18 -0.83 -9.54
C THR A 90 -12.40 -1.17 -10.39
N ASN A 91 -12.86 -2.41 -10.26
CA ASN A 91 -14.13 -2.86 -10.82
C ASN A 91 -14.97 -3.55 -9.71
N PRO A 92 -16.12 -2.98 -9.27
CA PRO A 92 -16.72 -1.75 -9.80
C PRO A 92 -15.85 -0.51 -9.52
N ALA A 93 -15.99 0.51 -10.37
CA ALA A 93 -15.28 1.77 -10.20
C ALA A 93 -15.75 2.50 -8.93
N VAL A 94 -14.80 2.94 -8.11
CA VAL A 94 -15.07 3.74 -6.91
C VAL A 94 -14.88 5.21 -7.25
N THR A 95 -15.92 6.02 -7.02
CA THR A 95 -15.88 7.46 -7.31
C THR A 95 -14.95 8.17 -6.32
N PRO A 96 -13.89 8.87 -6.81
CA PRO A 96 -13.03 9.68 -5.95
C PRO A 96 -13.81 10.77 -5.21
N GLY A 97 -13.39 11.08 -3.98
CA GLY A 97 -14.05 12.07 -3.12
C GLY A 97 -15.38 11.63 -2.51
N LYS A 98 -15.81 10.40 -2.75
CA LYS A 98 -16.94 9.77 -2.05
C LYS A 98 -16.43 8.82 -0.98
N VAL A 99 -17.15 8.75 0.13
CA VAL A 99 -16.88 7.75 1.16
C VAL A 99 -17.18 6.37 0.55
N PHE A 100 -16.18 5.50 0.63
CA PHE A 100 -16.29 4.10 0.21
C PHE A 100 -15.88 3.19 1.36
N SER A 101 -16.63 2.12 1.56
CA SER A 101 -16.29 1.03 2.46
C SER A 101 -16.81 -0.26 1.84
N GLY A 102 -15.95 -1.26 1.73
CA GLY A 102 -16.32 -2.53 1.10
C GLY A 102 -15.13 -3.18 0.39
N ALA A 103 -15.41 -3.90 -0.69
CA ALA A 103 -14.40 -4.56 -1.50
C ALA A 103 -14.61 -4.20 -2.97
N ALA A 104 -13.64 -3.49 -3.56
CA ALA A 104 -13.60 -3.19 -4.98
C ALA A 104 -12.26 -3.70 -5.56
N PRO A 105 -12.25 -4.87 -6.21
CA PRO A 105 -11.03 -5.43 -6.79
C PRO A 105 -10.38 -4.50 -7.81
N LEU A 106 -9.05 -4.54 -7.90
CA LEU A 106 -8.32 -3.85 -8.98
C LEU A 106 -8.71 -4.43 -10.34
N VAL A 107 -8.70 -3.56 -11.36
CA VAL A 107 -8.90 -3.98 -12.76
C VAL A 107 -7.70 -4.79 -13.23
N ASP A 108 -6.50 -4.32 -12.93
CA ASP A 108 -5.25 -4.94 -13.35
C ASP A 108 -4.67 -5.81 -12.22
N SER A 109 -3.98 -6.88 -12.61
CA SER A 109 -3.35 -7.79 -11.65
C SER A 109 -2.06 -7.22 -11.09
N VAL A 110 -1.84 -7.40 -9.79
CA VAL A 110 -0.55 -7.12 -9.15
C VAL A 110 0.37 -8.33 -9.23
N THR A 111 1.65 -8.05 -9.49
CA THR A 111 2.72 -9.01 -9.26
C THR A 111 3.31 -8.74 -7.87
N MET A 112 3.45 -9.78 -7.05
CA MET A 112 4.03 -9.66 -5.73
C MET A 112 5.03 -10.78 -5.45
N ARG A 113 6.13 -10.45 -4.77
CA ARG A 113 7.14 -11.40 -4.29
C ARG A 113 7.50 -11.08 -2.85
N ILE A 114 7.71 -12.13 -2.07
CA ILE A 114 8.20 -12.03 -0.69
C ILE A 114 9.41 -12.96 -0.56
N GLY A 115 10.57 -12.41 -0.23
CA GLY A 115 11.81 -13.18 -0.18
C GLY A 115 12.17 -13.85 -1.50
N GLY A 116 11.83 -13.22 -2.63
CA GLY A 116 12.02 -13.78 -3.97
C GLY A 116 10.98 -14.82 -4.39
N VAL A 117 10.10 -15.28 -3.51
CA VAL A 117 9.02 -16.23 -3.83
C VAL A 117 7.81 -15.46 -4.35
N SER A 118 7.30 -15.84 -5.52
CA SER A 118 6.08 -15.25 -6.08
C SER A 118 4.86 -15.66 -5.26
N VAL A 119 4.01 -14.68 -4.93
CA VAL A 119 2.76 -14.87 -4.20
C VAL A 119 1.62 -14.20 -4.95
N THR A 120 0.45 -14.81 -4.90
CA THR A 120 -0.77 -14.22 -5.47
C THR A 120 -1.68 -13.78 -4.32
N PRO A 121 -2.01 -12.50 -4.20
CA PRO A 121 -2.97 -12.05 -3.21
C PRO A 121 -4.34 -12.71 -3.42
N ALA A 122 -4.95 -13.20 -2.34
CA ALA A 122 -6.34 -13.70 -2.36
C ALA A 122 -7.35 -12.56 -2.59
N PHE A 123 -6.96 -11.34 -2.26
CA PHE A 123 -7.66 -10.09 -2.58
C PHE A 123 -6.63 -9.01 -2.87
N ALA A 124 -6.89 -8.21 -3.91
CA ALA A 124 -6.15 -6.99 -4.24
C ALA A 124 -7.15 -5.94 -4.70
N GLY A 125 -7.34 -4.87 -3.93
CA GLY A 125 -8.35 -3.85 -4.26
C GLY A 125 -8.54 -2.82 -3.18
N LEU A 126 -9.49 -1.90 -3.40
CA LEU A 126 -9.90 -0.92 -2.39
C LEU A 126 -10.75 -1.60 -1.32
N SER A 127 -10.41 -1.37 -0.06
CA SER A 127 -11.20 -1.71 1.13
C SER A 127 -11.82 -0.48 1.80
N SER A 128 -11.30 0.71 1.51
CA SER A 128 -11.83 2.00 1.94
C SER A 128 -11.40 3.08 0.95
N SER A 129 -11.90 4.31 1.13
CA SER A 129 -11.56 5.47 0.27
C SER A 129 -10.05 5.68 0.22
N GLY A 130 -9.45 5.49 -0.98
CA GLY A 130 -8.01 5.65 -1.22
C GLY A 130 -7.12 4.59 -0.57
N LEU A 131 -7.68 3.56 0.07
CA LEU A 131 -6.96 2.50 0.75
C LEU A 131 -7.04 1.19 -0.04
N ASN A 132 -5.93 0.82 -0.68
CA ASN A 132 -5.77 -0.51 -1.25
C ASN A 132 -5.37 -1.50 -0.14
N GLN A 133 -5.95 -2.70 -0.22
CA GLN A 133 -5.67 -3.84 0.66
C GLN A 133 -5.26 -5.04 -0.18
N PHE A 134 -4.27 -5.78 0.31
CA PHE A 134 -3.79 -7.02 -0.30
C PHE A 134 -3.78 -8.11 0.75
N ASN A 135 -4.58 -9.16 0.56
CA ASN A 135 -4.63 -10.31 1.45
C ASN A 135 -3.65 -11.37 0.93
N VAL A 136 -2.56 -11.58 1.64
CA VAL A 136 -1.44 -12.39 1.15
C VAL A 136 -1.09 -13.48 2.15
N THR A 137 -1.04 -14.72 1.69
CA THR A 137 -0.49 -15.83 2.48
C THR A 137 1.04 -15.78 2.40
N ILE A 138 1.70 -15.72 3.55
CA ILE A 138 3.16 -15.71 3.65
C ILE A 138 3.73 -17.04 3.15
N PRO A 139 4.65 -17.05 2.18
CA PRO A 139 5.25 -18.28 1.70
C PRO A 139 6.14 -18.95 2.76
N ASP A 140 6.52 -20.20 2.52
CA ASP A 140 7.42 -20.93 3.41
C ASP A 140 8.83 -20.38 3.33
N LEU A 141 9.16 -19.48 4.25
CA LEU A 141 10.43 -18.77 4.35
C LEU A 141 11.13 -19.10 5.67
N ALA A 142 12.45 -19.00 5.67
CA ALA A 142 13.26 -19.10 6.89
C ALA A 142 12.98 -17.93 7.83
N ASN A 143 13.38 -18.06 9.10
CA ASN A 143 13.34 -16.94 10.04
C ASN A 143 14.25 -15.81 9.54
N GLY A 144 13.77 -14.57 9.60
CA GLY A 144 14.52 -13.40 9.17
C GLY A 144 13.65 -12.35 8.48
N GLU A 145 14.33 -11.40 7.86
CA GLU A 145 13.69 -10.33 7.10
C GLU A 145 13.79 -10.61 5.61
N HIS A 146 12.68 -10.47 4.93
CA HIS A 146 12.52 -10.79 3.52
C HIS A 146 12.02 -9.58 2.75
N ALA A 147 12.63 -9.31 1.59
CA ALA A 147 12.20 -8.22 0.73
C ALA A 147 10.74 -8.42 0.28
N VAL A 148 9.98 -7.33 0.28
CA VAL A 148 8.63 -7.25 -0.29
C VAL A 148 8.72 -6.45 -1.57
N GLU A 149 8.40 -7.08 -2.68
CA GLU A 149 8.41 -6.48 -4.02
C GLU A 149 6.98 -6.57 -4.58
N MET A 150 6.48 -5.46 -5.10
CA MET A 150 5.18 -5.42 -5.77
C MET A 150 5.26 -4.54 -7.00
N SER A 151 4.47 -4.87 -8.01
CA SER A 151 4.28 -4.03 -9.19
C SER A 151 2.89 -4.22 -9.78
N ILE A 152 2.44 -3.20 -10.51
CA ILE A 152 1.25 -3.23 -11.35
C ILE A 152 1.60 -2.56 -12.69
N ASN A 153 1.23 -3.15 -13.82
CA ASN A 153 1.54 -2.64 -15.17
C ASN A 153 3.03 -2.24 -15.33
N SER A 154 3.95 -3.02 -14.77
CA SER A 154 5.40 -2.77 -14.76
C SER A 154 5.85 -1.57 -13.93
N VAL A 155 4.96 -0.91 -13.19
CA VAL A 155 5.32 0.13 -12.22
C VAL A 155 5.49 -0.51 -10.85
N SER A 156 6.69 -0.41 -10.29
CA SER A 156 7.03 -1.03 -9.00
C SER A 156 6.81 -0.07 -7.83
N ILE A 157 6.52 -0.64 -6.66
CA ILE A 157 6.60 0.11 -5.41
C ILE A 157 8.05 0.53 -5.12
N PRO A 158 8.30 1.54 -4.27
CA PRO A 158 9.64 1.86 -3.79
C PRO A 158 10.34 0.64 -3.19
N SER A 159 11.61 0.45 -3.49
CA SER A 159 12.44 -0.65 -2.99
C SER A 159 12.79 -0.48 -1.49
N GLY A 160 13.31 -1.53 -0.87
CA GLY A 160 13.80 -1.51 0.52
C GLY A 160 12.76 -1.83 1.57
N VAL A 161 11.53 -2.20 1.17
CA VAL A 161 10.51 -2.70 2.09
C VAL A 161 10.83 -4.14 2.47
N VAL A 162 10.82 -4.46 3.76
CA VAL A 162 11.05 -5.82 4.26
C VAL A 162 9.95 -6.26 5.21
N ILE A 163 9.68 -7.56 5.26
CA ILE A 163 8.79 -8.18 6.25
C ILE A 163 9.57 -9.17 7.10
N ALA A 164 9.35 -9.13 8.41
CA ALA A 164 9.93 -10.12 9.32
C ALA A 164 9.09 -11.38 9.34
N VAL A 165 9.73 -12.53 9.20
CA VAL A 165 9.11 -13.86 9.27
C VAL A 165 9.75 -14.66 10.40
N GLN A 166 8.95 -15.37 11.19
CA GLN A 166 9.41 -16.29 12.25
C GLN A 166 8.45 -17.48 12.35
N ARG A 167 9.02 -18.68 12.32
CA ARG A 167 8.31 -19.96 12.51
C ARG A 167 7.94 -20.20 13.96
#